data_10defa067ed17a5e592e5e2482675600
#
_entry.id   10defa067ed17a5e592e5e2482675600
#
_cell.length_a   1.000
_cell.length_b   1.000
_cell.length_c   1.000
_cell.angle_alpha   90.00
_cell.angle_beta   90.00
_cell.angle_gamma   90.00
#
_symmetry.space_group_name_H-M   'P 1'
#
loop_
_entity.id
_entity.type
_entity.pdbx_description
1 polymer ?
#
loop_
_entity_poly.entity_id
_entity_poly.type
_entity_poly.pdbx_seq_one_letter_code
_entity_poly.pdbx_strand_id
1 'polypeptide(L)'
;LVAPEDIGDKPQVKYGNDAEPLLRAFFALDHPEYGMAFTPFKIMRHEKHPFITCTPDGELLETGTDRRGGLEIKTTEIMSSSGWGRWKDRIPDEYYAQVCHQMLATGWEYVELLVQIKYTTTAGEDRKEVRHYKIERADCLDDIALVEQSAVLFWSYVTERKRPALKLPPI
;
A
#
# COMPACT_ATOMS: atom_id res chain seq x y z
N LEU A 1 3.02 -27.41 2.52
CA LEU A 1 2.85 -26.00 2.90
C LEU A 1 3.78 -25.73 4.07
N VAL A 2 4.72 -24.81 3.92
CA VAL A 2 5.55 -24.31 5.00
C VAL A 2 4.69 -23.34 5.80
N ALA A 3 4.62 -23.50 7.12
CA ALA A 3 3.93 -22.53 7.96
C ALA A 3 4.59 -21.15 7.78
N PRO A 4 3.81 -20.06 7.66
CA PRO A 4 4.39 -18.73 7.58
C PRO A 4 5.18 -18.44 8.87
N GLU A 5 6.33 -17.77 8.71
CA GLU A 5 7.09 -17.25 9.84
C GLU A 5 6.25 -16.22 10.59
N ASP A 6 6.15 -16.35 11.92
CA ASP A 6 5.55 -15.31 12.74
C ASP A 6 6.51 -14.11 12.79
N ILE A 7 6.11 -13.02 12.21
CA ILE A 7 6.90 -11.77 12.18
C ILE A 7 6.37 -10.72 13.15
N GLY A 8 5.31 -11.04 13.93
CA GLY A 8 4.63 -10.08 14.81
C GLY A 8 5.53 -9.43 15.84
N ASP A 9 6.54 -10.15 16.31
CA ASP A 9 7.51 -9.66 17.30
C ASP A 9 8.65 -8.83 16.71
N LYS A 10 8.75 -8.73 15.37
CA LYS A 10 9.78 -7.88 14.74
C LYS A 10 9.55 -6.41 15.08
N PRO A 11 10.55 -5.67 15.57
CA PRO A 11 10.37 -4.28 16.04
C PRO A 11 9.71 -3.37 15.01
N GLN A 12 10.02 -3.55 13.71
CA GLN A 12 9.45 -2.76 12.62
C GLN A 12 7.96 -3.04 12.46
N VAL A 13 7.53 -4.29 12.57
CA VAL A 13 6.13 -4.70 12.44
C VAL A 13 5.32 -4.18 13.63
N LYS A 14 5.85 -4.36 14.84
CA LYS A 14 5.23 -3.82 16.05
C LYS A 14 5.07 -2.31 15.98
N TYR A 15 6.12 -1.61 15.58
CA TYR A 15 6.06 -0.16 15.42
C TYR A 15 5.00 0.25 14.38
N GLY A 16 4.92 -0.43 13.24
CA GLY A 16 3.92 -0.18 12.20
C GLY A 16 2.50 -0.31 12.75
N ASN A 17 2.22 -1.41 13.44
CA ASN A 17 0.92 -1.67 14.03
C ASN A 17 0.52 -0.61 15.09
N ASP A 18 1.47 -0.17 15.91
CA ASP A 18 1.23 0.86 16.93
C ASP A 18 1.07 2.26 16.32
N ALA A 19 1.78 2.57 15.24
CA ALA A 19 1.77 3.86 14.58
C ALA A 19 0.55 4.06 13.65
N GLU A 20 0.05 3.01 13.02
CA GLU A 20 -1.04 3.07 12.04
C GLU A 20 -2.30 3.78 12.55
N PRO A 21 -2.88 3.45 13.73
CA PRO A 21 -4.06 4.15 14.23
C PRO A 21 -3.81 5.63 14.53
N LEU A 22 -2.59 5.99 14.94
CA LEU A 22 -2.21 7.38 15.19
C LEU A 22 -2.08 8.16 13.87
N LEU A 23 -1.43 7.58 12.87
CA LEU A 23 -1.28 8.18 11.55
C LEU A 23 -2.64 8.34 10.86
N ARG A 24 -3.56 7.37 11.02
CA ARG A 24 -4.94 7.46 10.55
C ARG A 24 -5.69 8.62 11.21
N ALA A 25 -5.53 8.79 12.53
CA ALA A 25 -6.15 9.90 13.25
C ALA A 25 -5.59 11.27 12.80
N PHE A 26 -4.29 11.38 12.58
CA PHE A 26 -3.69 12.60 12.03
C PHE A 26 -4.18 12.89 10.61
N PHE A 27 -4.24 11.88 9.75
CA PHE A 27 -4.80 12.06 8.41
C PHE A 27 -6.22 12.62 8.45
N ALA A 28 -7.10 12.04 9.29
CA ALA A 28 -8.48 12.53 9.43
C ALA A 28 -8.58 13.96 9.97
N LEU A 29 -7.62 14.38 10.80
CA LEU A 29 -7.56 15.74 11.34
C LEU A 29 -7.09 16.73 10.27
N ASP A 30 -6.08 16.35 9.47
CA ASP A 30 -5.46 17.22 8.47
C ASP A 30 -6.27 17.31 7.17
N HIS A 31 -7.16 16.31 6.91
CA HIS A 31 -7.94 16.15 5.69
C HIS A 31 -9.45 16.05 5.97
N PRO A 32 -10.08 17.12 6.50
CA PRO A 32 -11.52 17.13 6.80
C PRO A 32 -12.41 17.06 5.55
N GLU A 33 -11.83 17.22 4.36
CA GLU A 33 -12.52 17.03 3.08
C GLU A 33 -12.90 15.58 2.80
N TYR A 34 -12.36 14.62 3.57
CA TYR A 34 -12.71 13.20 3.45
C TYR A 34 -13.56 12.73 4.65
N GLY A 35 -14.70 12.14 4.37
CA GLY A 35 -15.36 11.22 5.30
C GLY A 35 -14.55 9.93 5.37
N MET A 36 -14.03 9.57 6.54
CA MET A 36 -13.19 8.37 6.70
C MET A 36 -13.90 7.31 7.54
N ALA A 37 -13.88 6.06 7.08
CA ALA A 37 -14.32 4.89 7.79
C ALA A 37 -13.18 3.85 7.90
N PHE A 38 -13.12 3.17 9.03
CA PHE A 38 -12.19 2.06 9.25
C PHE A 38 -12.91 0.88 9.92
N THR A 39 -12.75 -0.29 9.34
CA THR A 39 -13.26 -1.54 9.92
C THR A 39 -12.09 -2.52 10.04
N PRO A 40 -11.71 -2.92 11.27
CA PRO A 40 -10.61 -3.86 11.48
C PRO A 40 -10.83 -5.16 10.69
N PHE A 41 -9.76 -5.64 10.06
CA PHE A 41 -9.73 -6.91 9.32
C PHE A 41 -10.74 -7.01 8.15
N LYS A 42 -11.27 -5.87 7.68
CA LYS A 42 -12.16 -5.87 6.52
C LYS A 42 -11.40 -6.32 5.28
N ILE A 43 -11.90 -7.38 4.64
CA ILE A 43 -11.39 -7.86 3.36
C ILE A 43 -12.32 -7.38 2.25
N MET A 44 -11.79 -6.60 1.32
CA MET A 44 -12.48 -6.23 0.09
C MET A 44 -12.04 -7.15 -1.04
N ARG A 45 -12.95 -7.38 -2.00
CA ARG A 45 -12.73 -8.36 -3.08
C ARG A 45 -13.13 -7.78 -4.42
N HIS A 46 -12.33 -8.08 -5.43
CA HIS A 46 -12.67 -7.76 -6.82
C HIS A 46 -13.92 -8.53 -7.27
N GLU A 47 -14.83 -7.84 -7.95
CA GLU A 47 -16.12 -8.40 -8.35
C GLU A 47 -15.99 -9.63 -9.25
N LYS A 48 -15.16 -9.55 -10.29
CA LYS A 48 -14.95 -10.63 -11.27
C LYS A 48 -13.92 -11.65 -10.84
N HIS A 49 -12.96 -11.26 -10.01
CA HIS A 49 -11.82 -12.08 -9.57
C HIS A 49 -11.76 -12.16 -8.05
N PRO A 50 -12.60 -12.99 -7.38
CA PRO A 50 -12.71 -13.00 -5.91
C PRO A 50 -11.43 -13.36 -5.16
N PHE A 51 -10.41 -13.89 -5.85
CA PHE A 51 -9.08 -14.14 -5.32
C PHE A 51 -8.21 -12.88 -5.23
N ILE A 52 -8.59 -11.80 -5.93
CA ILE A 52 -7.95 -10.49 -5.78
C ILE A 52 -8.62 -9.78 -4.60
N THR A 53 -7.88 -9.62 -3.53
CA THR A 53 -8.39 -9.07 -2.27
C THR A 53 -7.44 -8.04 -1.71
N CYS A 54 -7.96 -7.10 -0.91
CA CYS A 54 -7.15 -6.18 -0.12
C CYS A 54 -7.78 -5.94 1.26
N THR A 55 -6.95 -5.47 2.18
CA THR A 55 -7.33 -4.99 3.50
C THR A 55 -6.87 -3.53 3.61
N PRO A 56 -7.78 -2.56 3.45
CA PRO A 56 -7.39 -1.14 3.50
C PRO A 56 -7.17 -0.65 4.93
N ASP A 57 -6.30 0.33 5.09
CA ASP A 57 -6.07 1.03 6.35
C ASP A 57 -7.14 2.11 6.60
N GLY A 58 -7.92 2.46 5.58
CA GLY A 58 -9.08 3.34 5.67
C GLY A 58 -9.87 3.37 4.36
N GLU A 59 -11.16 3.65 4.47
CA GLU A 59 -12.05 3.92 3.33
C GLU A 59 -12.38 5.41 3.34
N LEU A 60 -12.26 6.06 2.20
CA LEU A 60 -12.45 7.49 2.05
C LEU A 60 -13.64 7.78 1.13
N LEU A 61 -14.42 8.80 1.52
CA LEU A 61 -15.45 9.41 0.69
C LEU A 61 -15.16 10.91 0.61
N GLU A 62 -14.91 11.43 -0.57
CA GLU A 62 -14.67 12.86 -0.77
C GLU A 62 -15.96 13.65 -0.54
N THR A 63 -15.92 14.57 0.43
CA THR A 63 -17.10 15.34 0.89
C THR A 63 -17.69 16.17 -0.26
N GLY A 64 -19.00 16.08 -0.43
CA GLY A 64 -19.71 16.80 -1.50
C GLY A 64 -19.64 16.13 -2.87
N THR A 65 -19.05 14.93 -2.94
CA THR A 65 -19.01 14.09 -4.15
C THR A 65 -19.39 12.66 -3.80
N ASP A 66 -19.53 11.80 -4.82
CA ASP A 66 -19.68 10.35 -4.64
C ASP A 66 -18.35 9.60 -4.83
N ARG A 67 -17.24 10.33 -4.95
CA ARG A 67 -15.90 9.74 -5.20
C ARG A 67 -15.44 8.96 -3.97
N ARG A 68 -15.13 7.69 -4.22
CA ARG A 68 -14.63 6.76 -3.20
C ARG A 68 -13.16 6.46 -3.41
N GLY A 69 -12.43 6.42 -2.32
CA GLY A 69 -11.02 6.10 -2.31
C GLY A 69 -10.62 5.28 -1.11
N GLY A 70 -9.33 5.02 -1.01
CA GLY A 70 -8.71 4.34 0.10
C GLY A 70 -7.62 5.16 0.76
N LEU A 71 -7.33 4.84 2.01
CA LEU A 71 -6.13 5.26 2.73
C LEU A 71 -5.24 4.04 2.90
N GLU A 72 -3.99 4.19 2.50
CA GLU A 72 -2.90 3.25 2.77
C GLU A 72 -1.85 3.93 3.62
N ILE A 73 -1.42 3.28 4.71
CA ILE A 73 -0.47 3.83 5.67
C ILE A 73 0.80 2.98 5.66
N LYS A 74 1.94 3.62 5.56
CA LYS A 74 3.25 2.96 5.62
C LYS A 74 4.16 3.59 6.64
N THR A 75 4.90 2.76 7.34
CA THR A 75 6.05 3.17 8.14
C THR A 75 7.30 2.54 7.55
N THR A 76 8.35 3.32 7.35
CA THR A 76 9.62 2.84 6.82
C THR A 76 10.78 3.52 7.53
N GLU A 77 11.96 2.89 7.45
CA GLU A 77 13.18 3.44 8.00
C GLU A 77 14.24 3.51 6.92
N ILE A 78 14.85 4.68 6.75
CA ILE A 78 15.90 4.90 5.78
C ILE A 78 17.23 5.01 6.50
N MET A 79 18.10 4.02 6.28
CA MET A 79 19.42 3.91 6.91
C MET A 79 20.58 4.28 5.97
N SER A 80 20.30 4.64 4.72
CA SER A 80 21.34 4.91 3.71
C SER A 80 20.88 5.93 2.67
N SER A 81 21.85 6.56 2.01
CA SER A 81 21.57 7.49 0.91
C SER A 81 20.85 6.83 -0.28
N SER A 82 21.13 5.54 -0.54
CA SER A 82 20.43 4.79 -1.58
C SER A 82 18.95 4.58 -1.24
N GLY A 83 18.60 4.46 0.05
CA GLY A 83 17.22 4.43 0.51
C GLY A 83 16.45 5.69 0.14
N TRP A 84 17.08 6.86 0.29
CA TRP A 84 16.47 8.14 -0.11
C TRP A 84 16.25 8.25 -1.62
N GLY A 85 17.13 7.66 -2.44
CA GLY A 85 16.98 7.63 -3.90
C GLY A 85 15.66 6.99 -4.35
N ARG A 86 15.11 6.05 -3.57
CA ARG A 86 13.84 5.40 -3.86
C ARG A 86 12.62 6.30 -3.64
N TRP A 87 12.78 7.37 -2.85
CA TRP A 87 11.75 8.33 -2.49
C TRP A 87 11.92 9.69 -3.19
N LYS A 88 12.97 9.84 -4.02
CA LYS A 88 13.22 11.08 -4.73
C LYS A 88 12.26 11.19 -5.90
N ASP A 89 11.34 12.15 -5.82
CA ASP A 89 10.35 12.47 -6.85
C ASP A 89 9.47 11.28 -7.29
N ARG A 90 9.37 10.24 -6.45
CA ARG A 90 8.61 9.02 -6.76
C ARG A 90 8.19 8.26 -5.50
N ILE A 91 7.26 7.33 -5.68
CA ILE A 91 6.88 6.32 -4.71
C ILE A 91 7.66 5.04 -5.03
N PRO A 92 8.22 4.31 -4.05
CA PRO A 92 8.81 2.99 -4.28
C PRO A 92 7.84 2.03 -4.98
N ASP A 93 8.36 1.28 -5.95
CA ASP A 93 7.57 0.45 -6.87
C ASP A 93 6.65 -0.55 -6.15
N GLU A 94 7.10 -1.12 -5.01
CA GLU A 94 6.29 -2.05 -4.21
C GLU A 94 5.07 -1.38 -3.57
N TYR A 95 5.17 -0.13 -3.13
CA TYR A 95 4.04 0.60 -2.56
C TYR A 95 3.08 1.07 -3.66
N TYR A 96 3.63 1.53 -4.77
CA TYR A 96 2.83 1.88 -5.94
C TYR A 96 2.03 0.67 -6.47
N ALA A 97 2.68 -0.48 -6.62
CA ALA A 97 2.01 -1.71 -7.04
C ALA A 97 0.90 -2.15 -6.06
N GLN A 98 1.12 -1.96 -4.75
CA GLN A 98 0.08 -2.23 -3.74
C GLN A 98 -1.12 -1.30 -3.89
N VAL A 99 -0.89 -0.01 -4.14
CA VAL A 99 -1.95 0.98 -4.38
C VAL A 99 -2.74 0.62 -5.64
N CYS A 100 -2.08 0.27 -6.74
CA CYS A 100 -2.75 -0.21 -7.97
C CYS A 100 -3.57 -1.47 -7.70
N HIS A 101 -3.05 -2.41 -6.90
CA HIS A 101 -3.77 -3.61 -6.51
C HIS A 101 -5.01 -3.30 -5.66
N GLN A 102 -4.94 -2.35 -4.74
CA GLN A 102 -6.09 -1.92 -3.95
C GLN A 102 -7.18 -1.30 -4.83
N MET A 103 -6.80 -0.40 -5.75
CA MET A 103 -7.74 0.17 -6.71
C MET A 103 -8.34 -0.90 -7.63
N LEU A 104 -7.56 -1.91 -8.02
CA LEU A 104 -8.08 -3.06 -8.77
C LEU A 104 -9.14 -3.82 -7.95
N ALA A 105 -8.83 -4.17 -6.71
CA ALA A 105 -9.70 -4.97 -5.85
C ALA A 105 -11.02 -4.27 -5.50
N THR A 106 -11.01 -2.94 -5.40
CA THR A 106 -12.11 -2.15 -4.84
C THR A 106 -12.91 -1.37 -5.88
N GLY A 107 -12.29 -1.07 -7.02
CA GLY A 107 -12.84 -0.12 -7.99
C GLY A 107 -12.72 1.35 -7.56
N TRP A 108 -12.00 1.67 -6.49
CA TRP A 108 -11.81 3.03 -6.01
C TRP A 108 -11.20 3.96 -7.06
N GLU A 109 -11.58 5.22 -7.00
CA GLU A 109 -11.15 6.25 -7.93
C GLU A 109 -9.78 6.85 -7.58
N TYR A 110 -9.38 6.74 -6.31
CA TYR A 110 -8.08 7.20 -5.82
C TYR A 110 -7.64 6.41 -4.58
N VAL A 111 -6.35 6.52 -4.26
CA VAL A 111 -5.78 6.10 -2.97
C VAL A 111 -4.89 7.22 -2.45
N GLU A 112 -5.08 7.57 -1.18
CA GLU A 112 -4.18 8.42 -0.42
C GLU A 112 -3.15 7.53 0.28
N LEU A 113 -1.88 7.69 -0.08
CA LEU A 113 -0.76 6.98 0.53
C LEU A 113 -0.07 7.88 1.54
N LEU A 114 -0.19 7.55 2.83
CA LEU A 114 0.47 8.26 3.92
C LEU A 114 1.68 7.47 4.40
N VAL A 115 2.87 8.06 4.34
CA VAL A 115 4.11 7.37 4.68
C VAL A 115 4.86 8.11 5.76
N GLN A 116 5.11 7.46 6.89
CA GLN A 116 6.04 7.95 7.89
C GLN A 116 7.42 7.35 7.64
N ILE A 117 8.40 8.20 7.37
CA ILE A 117 9.79 7.84 7.14
C ILE A 117 10.59 8.19 8.39
N LYS A 118 11.25 7.20 8.99
CA LYS A 118 12.22 7.38 10.07
C LYS A 118 13.62 7.38 9.48
N TYR A 119 14.48 8.24 10.00
CA TYR A 119 15.89 8.30 9.59
C TYR A 119 16.74 8.94 10.68
N THR A 120 18.03 8.62 10.66
CA THR A 120 19.01 9.28 11.50
C THR A 120 19.81 10.28 10.66
N THR A 121 19.93 11.50 11.15
CA THR A 121 20.71 12.56 10.48
C THR A 121 22.22 12.25 10.54
N THR A 122 23.02 12.98 9.76
CA THR A 122 24.49 12.89 9.84
C THR A 122 25.06 13.33 11.19
N ALA A 123 24.28 14.09 11.97
CA ALA A 123 24.62 14.47 13.34
C ALA A 123 24.23 13.40 14.38
N GLY A 124 23.65 12.25 13.96
CA GLY A 124 23.22 11.17 14.84
C GLY A 124 21.86 11.41 15.51
N GLU A 125 21.07 12.36 15.01
CA GLU A 125 19.74 12.66 15.56
C GLU A 125 18.67 11.84 14.82
N ASP A 126 17.79 11.17 15.56
CA ASP A 126 16.62 10.50 14.98
C ASP A 126 15.54 11.51 14.58
N ARG A 127 15.08 11.39 13.36
CA ARG A 127 14.07 12.25 12.76
C ARG A 127 12.96 11.40 12.14
N LYS A 128 11.79 12.04 12.02
CA LYS A 128 10.63 11.48 11.33
C LYS A 128 10.09 12.52 10.35
N GLU A 129 9.74 12.05 9.18
CA GLU A 129 9.12 12.83 8.11
C GLU A 129 7.83 12.10 7.69
N VAL A 130 6.77 12.84 7.47
CA VAL A 130 5.53 12.29 6.91
C VAL A 130 5.38 12.79 5.49
N ARG A 131 5.18 11.89 4.56
CA ARG A 131 4.86 12.18 3.15
C ARG A 131 3.46 11.71 2.84
N HIS A 132 2.80 12.47 1.99
CA HIS A 132 1.46 12.20 1.54
C HIS A 132 1.41 12.25 0.01
N TYR A 133 0.80 11.23 -0.61
CA TYR A 133 0.65 11.10 -2.05
C TYR A 133 -0.78 10.73 -2.39
N LYS A 134 -1.41 11.51 -3.25
CA LYS A 134 -2.69 11.12 -3.87
C LYS A 134 -2.41 10.47 -5.21
N ILE A 135 -2.88 9.25 -5.39
CA ILE A 135 -2.76 8.49 -6.61
C ILE A 135 -4.16 8.35 -7.22
N GLU A 136 -4.38 9.00 -8.35
CA GLU A 136 -5.65 8.92 -9.07
C GLU A 136 -5.67 7.66 -9.95
N ARG A 137 -6.79 6.93 -9.92
CA ARG A 137 -6.98 5.75 -10.77
C ARG A 137 -6.82 6.06 -12.26
N ALA A 138 -7.29 7.23 -12.68
CA ALA A 138 -7.24 7.67 -14.08
C ALA A 138 -5.80 7.76 -14.63
N ASP A 139 -4.81 8.02 -13.75
CA ASP A 139 -3.41 8.19 -14.13
C ASP A 139 -2.65 6.87 -14.20
N CYS A 140 -3.23 5.77 -13.71
CA CYS A 140 -2.54 4.47 -13.60
C CYS A 140 -3.35 3.28 -14.18
N LEU A 141 -4.24 3.53 -15.13
CA LEU A 141 -5.09 2.49 -15.73
C LEU A 141 -4.30 1.34 -16.36
N ASP A 142 -3.23 1.65 -17.06
CA ASP A 142 -2.38 0.65 -17.71
C ASP A 142 -1.64 -0.22 -16.67
N ASP A 143 -1.17 0.40 -15.59
CA ASP A 143 -0.51 -0.31 -14.49
C ASP A 143 -1.50 -1.20 -13.72
N ILE A 144 -2.72 -0.73 -13.49
CA ILE A 144 -3.79 -1.55 -12.88
C ILE A 144 -4.11 -2.74 -13.78
N ALA A 145 -4.21 -2.55 -15.10
CA ALA A 145 -4.44 -3.65 -16.04
C ALA A 145 -3.29 -4.67 -16.04
N LEU A 146 -2.04 -4.20 -15.93
CA LEU A 146 -0.87 -5.08 -15.79
C LEU A 146 -0.90 -5.88 -14.49
N VAL A 147 -1.29 -5.26 -13.38
CA VAL A 147 -1.47 -5.93 -12.08
C VAL A 147 -2.57 -6.99 -12.18
N GLU A 148 -3.71 -6.69 -12.84
CA GLU A 148 -4.80 -7.65 -13.06
C GLU A 148 -4.33 -8.87 -13.85
N GLN A 149 -3.68 -8.65 -15.00
CA GLN A 149 -3.13 -9.72 -15.84
C GLN A 149 -2.15 -10.61 -15.05
N SER A 150 -1.27 -9.98 -14.26
CA SER A 150 -0.28 -10.68 -13.44
C SER A 150 -0.95 -11.51 -12.35
N ALA A 151 -1.97 -10.98 -11.68
CA ALA A 151 -2.72 -11.67 -10.65
C ALA A 151 -3.50 -12.87 -11.20
N VAL A 152 -4.17 -12.70 -12.36
CA VAL A 152 -4.90 -13.77 -13.04
C VAL A 152 -3.94 -14.89 -13.47
N LEU A 153 -2.81 -14.53 -14.07
CA LEU A 153 -1.77 -15.50 -14.46
C LEU A 153 -1.22 -16.25 -13.24
N PHE A 154 -0.90 -15.53 -12.17
CA PHE A 154 -0.42 -16.16 -10.94
C PHE A 154 -1.47 -17.12 -10.36
N TRP A 155 -2.73 -16.71 -10.35
CA TRP A 155 -3.80 -17.57 -9.86
C TRP A 155 -3.98 -18.84 -10.68
N SER A 156 -3.76 -18.78 -12.01
CA SER A 156 -3.77 -19.99 -12.84
C SER A 156 -2.70 -21.00 -12.41
N TYR A 157 -1.49 -20.54 -12.08
CA TYR A 157 -0.44 -21.43 -11.52
C TYR A 157 -0.86 -22.05 -10.18
N VAL A 158 -1.56 -21.28 -9.32
CA VAL A 158 -2.06 -21.81 -8.04
C VAL A 158 -3.10 -22.92 -8.27
N THR A 159 -4.09 -22.67 -9.14
CA THR A 159 -5.17 -23.62 -9.42
C THR A 159 -4.69 -24.88 -10.14
N GLU A 160 -3.75 -24.73 -11.07
CA GLU A 160 -3.14 -25.83 -11.80
C GLU A 160 -2.00 -26.53 -11.02
N ARG A 161 -1.66 -26.01 -9.82
CA ARG A 161 -0.54 -26.48 -8.98
C ARG A 161 0.80 -26.50 -9.73
N LYS A 162 1.00 -25.56 -10.64
CA LYS A 162 2.23 -25.37 -11.41
C LYS A 162 3.13 -24.35 -10.73
N ARG A 163 4.43 -24.63 -10.75
CA ARG A 163 5.42 -23.63 -10.30
C ARG A 163 5.70 -22.68 -11.47
N PRO A 164 5.63 -21.37 -11.26
CA PRO A 164 6.03 -20.40 -12.28
C PRO A 164 7.50 -20.63 -12.70
N ALA A 165 7.81 -20.36 -13.96
CA ALA A 165 9.19 -20.38 -14.43
C ALA A 165 10.00 -19.27 -13.71
N LEU A 166 11.24 -19.60 -13.34
CA LEU A 166 12.15 -18.63 -12.77
C LEU A 166 12.48 -17.59 -13.84
N LYS A 167 12.12 -16.33 -13.58
CA LYS A 167 12.56 -15.19 -14.38
C LYS A 167 13.89 -14.72 -13.84
N LEU A 168 14.96 -14.95 -14.60
CA LEU A 168 16.26 -14.37 -14.30
C LEU A 168 16.25 -12.89 -14.69
N PRO A 169 16.94 -12.01 -13.93
CA PRO A 169 17.12 -10.63 -14.36
C PRO A 169 17.89 -10.61 -15.69
N PRO A 170 17.65 -9.63 -16.55
CA PRO A 170 18.48 -9.44 -17.74
C PRO A 170 19.93 -9.23 -17.30
N ILE A 171 20.83 -9.97 -17.93
CA ILE A 171 22.30 -9.88 -17.70
C ILE A 171 22.83 -8.65 -18.42
#